data_68acf56cda049af0af9a092d6e955a1e
#
_entry.id   68acf56cda049af0af9a092d6e955a1e
#
_cell.length_a   1.000
_cell.length_b   1.000
_cell.length_c   1.000
_cell.angle_alpha   90.00
_cell.angle_beta   90.00
_cell.angle_gamma   90.00
#
_symmetry.space_group_name_H-M   'P 1'
#
loop_
_entity.id
_entity.type
_entity.pdbx_description
1 polymer ?
#
loop_
_entity_poly.entity_id
_entity_poly.type
_entity_poly.pdbx_seq_one_letter_code
_entity_poly.pdbx_strand_id
1 'polypeptide(L)'
;DQLQLFGREKEISISINDLNNNGFIDSVDFITFYAKKNDGWIDHLAYDTITNMPDAYYSLFNDTINYFLTWNNSFNNKRTLNETDVNYSNYNQNNFCWKEEIVKYNSEYVPGAQQSGLSSPKYELGEGWAGPRHQKNGSYTENVNTANYQPTGPDAFGIANIIASNSS
;
A
#
# COMPACT_ATOMS: atom_id res chain seq x y z
N ASP A 1 -23.92 -17.35 8.99
CA ASP A 1 -22.85 -16.57 8.33
C ASP A 1 -21.48 -16.99 8.86
N GLN A 2 -20.85 -17.96 8.19
CA GLN A 2 -19.66 -18.66 8.67
C GLN A 2 -18.38 -18.26 7.92
N LEU A 3 -18.49 -17.46 6.85
CA LEU A 3 -17.35 -17.14 6.01
C LEU A 3 -16.41 -16.12 6.66
N GLN A 4 -15.12 -16.35 6.48
CA GLN A 4 -14.04 -15.46 6.86
C GLN A 4 -13.09 -15.24 5.69
N LEU A 5 -12.59 -14.03 5.55
CA LEU A 5 -11.55 -13.70 4.61
C LEU A 5 -10.30 -13.22 5.35
N PHE A 6 -9.16 -13.80 5.04
CA PHE A 6 -7.87 -13.39 5.61
C PHE A 6 -6.98 -12.78 4.54
N GLY A 7 -6.32 -11.70 4.89
CA GLY A 7 -5.28 -11.07 4.10
C GLY A 7 -4.30 -10.36 5.03
N ARG A 8 -3.01 -10.39 4.71
CA ARG A 8 -1.96 -9.77 5.54
C ARG A 8 -2.03 -10.18 7.01
N GLU A 9 -2.20 -11.48 7.25
CA GLU A 9 -2.29 -12.12 8.58
C GLU A 9 -3.47 -11.63 9.44
N LYS A 10 -4.44 -10.97 8.84
CA LYS A 10 -5.61 -10.43 9.55
C LYS A 10 -6.89 -10.83 8.85
N GLU A 11 -7.96 -11.00 9.64
CA GLU A 11 -9.30 -11.12 9.10
C GLU A 11 -9.73 -9.78 8.50
N ILE A 12 -10.24 -9.85 7.26
CA ILE A 12 -10.74 -8.71 6.49
C ILE A 12 -12.26 -8.67 6.56
N SER A 13 -12.83 -7.49 6.73
CA SER A 13 -14.28 -7.31 6.68
C SER A 13 -14.80 -7.57 5.28
N ILE A 14 -15.83 -8.39 5.18
CA ILE A 14 -16.50 -8.72 3.92
C ILE A 14 -17.97 -8.31 3.97
N SER A 15 -18.53 -8.02 2.81
CA SER A 15 -19.97 -7.95 2.59
C SER A 15 -20.41 -9.17 1.79
N ILE A 16 -21.41 -9.87 2.28
CA ILE A 16 -22.00 -11.01 1.61
C ILE A 16 -23.33 -10.56 1.01
N ASN A 17 -23.47 -10.76 -0.29
CA ASN A 17 -24.64 -10.36 -1.05
C ASN A 17 -25.37 -11.62 -1.52
N ASP A 18 -26.33 -12.06 -0.71
CA ASP A 18 -27.26 -13.14 -1.00
C ASP A 18 -28.43 -12.57 -1.80
N LEU A 19 -28.37 -12.70 -3.13
CA LEU A 19 -29.32 -12.04 -4.04
C LEU A 19 -30.69 -12.71 -4.06
N ASN A 20 -30.75 -13.99 -3.77
CA ASN A 20 -32.00 -14.74 -3.74
C ASN A 20 -32.58 -14.93 -2.33
N ASN A 21 -31.87 -14.43 -1.31
CA ASN A 21 -32.27 -14.46 0.11
C ASN A 21 -32.57 -15.89 0.61
N ASN A 22 -31.81 -16.85 0.16
CA ASN A 22 -32.00 -18.26 0.56
C ASN A 22 -31.16 -18.67 1.78
N GLY A 23 -30.25 -17.78 2.24
CA GLY A 23 -29.36 -18.01 3.38
C GLY A 23 -28.14 -18.89 3.08
N PHE A 24 -27.92 -19.24 1.83
CA PHE A 24 -26.79 -20.03 1.36
C PHE A 24 -26.04 -19.22 0.28
N ILE A 25 -24.75 -19.43 0.17
CA ILE A 25 -23.99 -18.85 -0.95
C ILE A 25 -24.04 -19.81 -2.14
N ASP A 26 -24.55 -19.32 -3.23
CA ASP A 26 -24.67 -20.07 -4.47
C ASP A 26 -24.16 -19.28 -5.70
N SER A 27 -24.44 -19.72 -6.92
CA SER A 27 -23.88 -19.18 -8.15
C SER A 27 -24.37 -17.76 -8.52
N VAL A 28 -25.43 -17.27 -7.85
CA VAL A 28 -25.96 -15.90 -8.10
C VAL A 28 -25.43 -14.90 -7.07
N ASP A 29 -24.80 -15.37 -5.99
CA ASP A 29 -24.33 -14.55 -4.90
C ASP A 29 -22.88 -14.13 -5.08
N PHE A 30 -22.48 -13.10 -4.33
CA PHE A 30 -21.10 -12.64 -4.36
C PHE A 30 -20.65 -12.04 -3.02
N ILE A 31 -19.32 -12.05 -2.86
CA ILE A 31 -18.66 -11.44 -1.72
C ILE A 31 -17.89 -10.21 -2.20
N THR A 32 -18.06 -9.10 -1.49
CA THR A 32 -17.30 -7.87 -1.71
C THR A 32 -16.37 -7.60 -0.55
N PHE A 33 -15.16 -7.13 -0.85
CA PHE A 33 -14.21 -6.70 0.16
C PHE A 33 -13.24 -5.65 -0.41
N TYR A 34 -12.58 -4.93 0.49
CA TYR A 34 -11.56 -3.98 0.10
C TYR A 34 -10.20 -4.68 -0.03
N ALA A 35 -9.72 -4.81 -1.25
CA ALA A 35 -8.43 -5.39 -1.55
C ALA A 35 -7.34 -4.32 -1.69
N LYS A 36 -6.14 -4.60 -1.19
CA LYS A 36 -4.93 -3.83 -1.45
C LYS A 36 -3.98 -4.67 -2.29
N LYS A 37 -3.24 -4.02 -3.18
CA LYS A 37 -2.11 -4.68 -3.84
C LYS A 37 -0.96 -4.93 -2.86
N ASN A 38 0.00 -5.74 -3.25
CA ASN A 38 1.23 -5.89 -2.48
C ASN A 38 2.05 -4.60 -2.55
N ASP A 39 2.23 -3.98 -1.41
CA ASP A 39 3.02 -2.75 -1.21
C ASP A 39 4.33 -3.04 -0.46
N GLY A 40 4.73 -4.29 -0.36
CA GLY A 40 5.92 -4.69 0.39
C GLY A 40 5.74 -4.68 1.91
N TRP A 41 4.52 -4.80 2.39
CA TRP A 41 4.19 -4.69 3.83
C TRP A 41 5.00 -5.62 4.75
N ILE A 42 5.49 -6.74 4.23
CA ILE A 42 6.33 -7.71 4.96
C ILE A 42 7.82 -7.59 4.61
N ASP A 43 8.17 -6.86 3.57
CA ASP A 43 9.53 -6.82 3.03
C ASP A 43 10.52 -6.15 3.99
N HIS A 44 10.02 -5.33 4.92
CA HIS A 44 10.84 -4.75 5.98
C HIS A 44 11.56 -5.80 6.84
N LEU A 45 11.05 -7.04 6.90
CA LEU A 45 11.69 -8.15 7.61
C LEU A 45 12.97 -8.64 6.92
N ALA A 46 13.13 -8.32 5.64
CA ALA A 46 14.36 -8.62 4.90
C ALA A 46 15.53 -7.70 5.27
N TYR A 47 15.26 -6.56 5.89
CA TYR A 47 16.25 -5.58 6.30
C TYR A 47 16.56 -5.68 7.81
N ASP A 48 17.73 -5.19 8.23
CA ASP A 48 18.05 -5.08 9.65
C ASP A 48 17.21 -4.00 10.36
N THR A 49 16.95 -2.91 9.66
CA THR A 49 16.07 -1.84 10.13
C THR A 49 15.15 -1.39 9.00
N ILE A 50 13.94 -0.95 9.33
CA ILE A 50 12.98 -0.46 8.35
C ILE A 50 13.49 0.78 7.58
N THR A 51 14.36 1.55 8.20
CA THR A 51 14.96 2.74 7.57
C THR A 51 15.94 2.41 6.43
N ASN A 52 16.39 1.16 6.35
CA ASN A 52 17.24 0.69 5.26
C ASN A 52 16.43 0.42 3.98
N MET A 53 15.13 0.22 4.10
CA MET A 53 14.23 -0.04 2.97
C MET A 53 14.01 1.25 2.16
N PRO A 54 14.34 1.27 0.87
CA PRO A 54 14.27 2.49 0.06
C PRO A 54 12.85 2.91 -0.30
N ASP A 55 11.94 1.95 -0.46
CA ASP A 55 10.55 2.20 -0.85
C ASP A 55 9.60 1.36 0.01
N ALA A 56 8.82 2.05 0.83
CA ALA A 56 7.82 1.45 1.71
C ALA A 56 6.49 1.11 1.00
N TYR A 57 6.39 1.36 -0.29
CA TYR A 57 5.14 1.22 -1.07
C TYR A 57 5.25 0.25 -2.24
N TYR A 58 6.42 -0.34 -2.43
CA TYR A 58 6.71 -1.25 -3.53
C TYR A 58 7.33 -2.54 -3.01
N SER A 59 6.76 -3.69 -3.40
CA SER A 59 7.33 -4.98 -3.00
C SER A 59 8.61 -5.29 -3.77
N LEU A 60 9.59 -5.84 -3.06
CA LEU A 60 10.84 -6.36 -3.65
C LEU A 60 10.60 -7.55 -4.58
N PHE A 61 9.50 -8.27 -4.42
CA PHE A 61 9.28 -9.56 -5.05
C PHE A 61 8.22 -9.52 -6.15
N ASN A 62 7.03 -9.01 -5.85
CA ASN A 62 5.94 -8.91 -6.80
C ASN A 62 4.83 -7.98 -6.27
N ASP A 63 3.87 -7.64 -7.13
CA ASP A 63 2.72 -6.79 -6.81
C ASP A 63 1.48 -7.56 -6.36
N THR A 64 1.58 -8.88 -6.30
CA THR A 64 0.47 -9.78 -6.00
C THR A 64 0.36 -10.05 -4.51
N ILE A 65 -0.86 -10.07 -4.00
CA ILE A 65 -1.18 -10.53 -2.65
C ILE A 65 -2.29 -11.55 -2.71
N ASN A 66 -2.18 -12.58 -1.89
CA ASN A 66 -3.20 -13.61 -1.78
C ASN A 66 -4.14 -13.32 -0.61
N TYR A 67 -5.42 -13.58 -0.85
CA TYR A 67 -6.45 -13.60 0.17
C TYR A 67 -6.97 -15.02 0.31
N PHE A 68 -7.27 -15.42 1.54
CA PHE A 68 -7.69 -16.78 1.87
C PHE A 68 -9.12 -16.75 2.41
N LEU A 69 -10.02 -17.35 1.65
CA LEU A 69 -11.40 -17.54 2.08
C LEU A 69 -11.52 -18.87 2.84
N THR A 70 -12.15 -18.80 3.99
CA THR A 70 -12.41 -19.97 4.84
C THR A 70 -13.76 -19.83 5.52
N TRP A 71 -14.10 -20.77 6.38
CA TRP A 71 -15.33 -20.73 7.19
C TRP A 71 -15.06 -21.26 8.58
N ASN A 72 -15.87 -20.84 9.54
CA ASN A 72 -15.90 -21.36 10.89
C ASN A 72 -17.32 -21.33 11.44
N ASN A 73 -17.52 -21.89 12.63
CA ASN A 73 -18.82 -21.89 13.33
C ASN A 73 -19.00 -20.67 14.25
N SER A 74 -18.16 -19.65 14.15
CA SER A 74 -18.29 -18.43 14.94
C SER A 74 -19.27 -17.46 14.29
N PHE A 75 -20.02 -16.74 15.12
CA PHE A 75 -20.92 -15.66 14.68
C PHE A 75 -20.25 -14.27 14.72
N ASN A 76 -18.98 -14.20 15.11
CA ASN A 76 -18.23 -12.94 15.26
C ASN A 76 -17.30 -12.65 14.07
N ASN A 77 -17.58 -13.24 12.92
CA ASN A 77 -16.79 -13.00 11.71
C ASN A 77 -16.93 -11.55 11.24
N LYS A 78 -15.83 -10.97 10.76
CA LYS A 78 -15.82 -9.55 10.37
C LYS A 78 -16.71 -9.26 9.19
N ARG A 79 -17.58 -8.28 9.34
CA ARG A 79 -18.49 -7.80 8.29
C ARG A 79 -18.29 -6.31 8.05
N THR A 80 -18.51 -5.90 6.82
CA THR A 80 -18.60 -4.49 6.45
C THR A 80 -19.87 -3.93 7.06
N LEU A 81 -19.75 -2.82 7.77
CA LEU A 81 -20.90 -2.09 8.29
C LEU A 81 -21.37 -1.10 7.23
N ASN A 82 -22.67 -1.03 7.04
CA ASN A 82 -23.27 0.00 6.21
C ASN A 82 -23.42 1.27 7.04
N GLU A 83 -22.97 2.40 6.50
CA GLU A 83 -23.28 3.71 7.06
C GLU A 83 -24.75 4.03 6.78
N THR A 84 -25.50 4.31 7.84
CA THR A 84 -26.93 4.62 7.75
C THR A 84 -27.26 6.08 8.03
N ASP A 85 -26.28 6.86 8.49
CA ASP A 85 -26.45 8.30 8.71
C ASP A 85 -26.36 9.03 7.37
N VAL A 86 -27.53 9.47 6.91
CA VAL A 86 -27.66 10.26 5.67
C VAL A 86 -27.83 11.75 5.95
N ASN A 87 -27.77 12.17 7.21
CA ASN A 87 -27.94 13.58 7.58
C ASN A 87 -26.59 14.30 7.69
N TYR A 88 -26.03 14.64 6.54
CA TYR A 88 -24.74 15.32 6.44
C TYR A 88 -24.73 16.76 6.98
N SER A 89 -25.91 17.36 7.24
CA SER A 89 -26.01 18.72 7.79
C SER A 89 -25.50 18.84 9.23
N ASN A 90 -25.40 17.73 9.95
CA ASN A 90 -24.85 17.70 11.31
C ASN A 90 -23.31 17.77 11.36
N TYR A 91 -22.64 17.65 10.22
CA TYR A 91 -21.18 17.64 10.13
C TYR A 91 -20.68 18.95 9.56
N ASN A 92 -19.64 19.51 10.18
CA ASN A 92 -18.97 20.67 9.63
C ASN A 92 -18.27 20.29 8.33
N GLN A 93 -18.57 21.00 7.27
CA GLN A 93 -17.89 20.82 6.00
C GLN A 93 -16.45 21.34 6.10
N ASN A 94 -15.48 20.49 5.78
CA ASN A 94 -14.10 20.93 5.63
C ASN A 94 -13.92 21.73 4.34
N ASN A 95 -13.15 22.82 4.44
CA ASN A 95 -12.85 23.68 3.29
C ASN A 95 -11.83 23.05 2.32
N PHE A 96 -11.14 22.01 2.75
CA PHE A 96 -10.15 21.28 1.95
C PHE A 96 -10.09 19.81 2.36
N CYS A 97 -9.55 18.98 1.50
CA CYS A 97 -9.13 17.62 1.80
C CYS A 97 -7.69 17.39 1.34
N TRP A 98 -6.98 16.52 2.00
CA TRP A 98 -5.65 16.08 1.57
C TRP A 98 -5.78 15.13 0.38
N LYS A 99 -4.96 15.37 -0.63
CA LYS A 99 -4.71 14.44 -1.73
C LYS A 99 -3.24 14.06 -1.68
N GLU A 100 -2.96 12.78 -1.57
CA GLU A 100 -1.62 12.24 -1.71
C GLU A 100 -1.44 11.73 -3.14
N GLU A 101 -0.32 12.12 -3.76
CA GLU A 101 0.10 11.60 -5.05
C GLU A 101 1.48 10.99 -4.90
N ILE A 102 1.61 9.71 -5.23
CA ILE A 102 2.85 8.96 -5.08
C ILE A 102 3.36 8.59 -6.46
N VAL A 103 4.53 9.09 -6.81
CA VAL A 103 5.28 8.68 -7.99
C VAL A 103 6.34 7.67 -7.56
N LYS A 104 6.35 6.51 -8.22
CA LYS A 104 7.25 5.41 -7.89
C LYS A 104 8.13 5.07 -9.06
N TYR A 105 9.37 4.77 -8.76
CA TYR A 105 10.35 4.32 -9.72
C TYR A 105 10.85 2.94 -9.35
N ASN A 106 10.76 2.00 -10.29
CA ASN A 106 11.16 0.61 -10.11
C ASN A 106 11.85 0.05 -11.36
N SER A 107 12.50 0.94 -12.13
CA SER A 107 13.13 0.56 -13.39
C SER A 107 14.45 -0.16 -13.20
N GLU A 108 15.06 -0.06 -12.02
CA GLU A 108 16.36 -0.61 -11.73
C GLU A 108 16.43 -1.18 -10.31
N TYR A 109 17.04 -2.36 -10.17
CA TYR A 109 17.38 -2.91 -8.87
C TYR A 109 18.74 -2.39 -8.42
N VAL A 110 18.77 -1.80 -7.23
CA VAL A 110 20.00 -1.30 -6.60
C VAL A 110 20.47 -2.34 -5.58
N PRO A 111 21.70 -2.86 -5.69
CA PRO A 111 22.19 -3.92 -4.80
C PRO A 111 22.60 -3.44 -3.39
N GLY A 112 22.36 -2.16 -3.07
CA GLY A 112 22.73 -1.58 -1.77
C GLY A 112 24.21 -1.21 -1.65
N ALA A 113 24.62 -0.95 -0.43
CA ALA A 113 26.00 -0.62 -0.09
C ALA A 113 26.81 -1.92 0.08
N GLN A 114 27.38 -2.46 -0.98
CA GLN A 114 28.21 -3.66 -0.89
C GLN A 114 29.46 -3.40 -0.05
N GLN A 115 29.58 -4.09 1.06
CA GLN A 115 30.79 -4.08 1.85
C GLN A 115 31.75 -5.18 1.39
N SER A 116 32.81 -4.81 0.70
CA SER A 116 34.03 -5.64 0.51
C SER A 116 33.81 -7.09 0.06
N GLY A 117 32.83 -7.35 -0.80
CA GLY A 117 32.62 -8.68 -1.38
C GLY A 117 32.02 -9.73 -0.44
N LEU A 118 31.57 -9.34 0.72
CA LEU A 118 30.79 -10.20 1.62
C LEU A 118 29.30 -9.96 1.38
N SER A 119 28.54 -11.01 1.12
CA SER A 119 27.07 -10.91 1.06
C SER A 119 26.50 -10.95 2.47
N SER A 120 25.69 -9.98 2.82
CA SER A 120 24.86 -10.03 4.02
C SER A 120 23.68 -11.00 3.81
N PRO A 121 23.27 -11.76 4.82
CA PRO A 121 22.03 -12.55 4.74
C PRO A 121 20.77 -11.68 4.75
N LYS A 122 20.90 -10.40 5.07
CA LYS A 122 19.85 -9.40 5.03
C LYS A 122 20.16 -8.32 3.99
N TYR A 123 19.14 -7.67 3.53
CA TYR A 123 19.26 -6.57 2.58
C TYR A 123 19.93 -5.37 3.22
N GLU A 124 20.80 -4.77 2.46
CA GLU A 124 21.60 -3.64 2.91
C GLU A 124 20.85 -2.31 2.76
N LEU A 125 21.45 -1.26 3.30
CA LEU A 125 20.93 0.11 3.18
C LEU A 125 20.75 0.49 1.71
N GLY A 126 19.53 0.84 1.35
CA GLY A 126 19.18 1.29 0.00
C GLY A 126 19.10 0.16 -1.03
N GLU A 127 19.21 -1.10 -0.62
CA GLU A 127 18.98 -2.23 -1.52
C GLU A 127 17.51 -2.34 -1.87
N GLY A 128 17.20 -2.43 -3.17
CA GLY A 128 15.83 -2.55 -3.64
C GLY A 128 15.59 -1.92 -5.01
N TRP A 129 14.32 -1.80 -5.37
CA TRP A 129 13.92 -1.18 -6.62
C TRP A 129 13.95 0.33 -6.52
N ALA A 130 14.56 0.96 -7.52
CA ALA A 130 14.69 2.40 -7.64
C ALA A 130 14.75 2.82 -9.13
N GLY A 131 15.11 4.05 -9.40
CA GLY A 131 15.40 4.59 -10.73
C GLY A 131 14.77 5.97 -10.92
N PRO A 132 15.04 6.62 -12.05
CA PRO A 132 16.21 6.40 -12.91
C PRO A 132 17.50 6.91 -12.26
N ARG A 133 18.64 6.40 -12.68
CA ARG A 133 19.95 6.91 -12.20
C ARG A 133 20.21 8.31 -12.70
N HIS A 134 20.70 9.15 -11.80
CA HIS A 134 21.16 10.50 -12.11
C HIS A 134 22.65 10.61 -11.89
N GLN A 135 23.32 11.21 -12.85
CA GLN A 135 24.75 11.49 -12.72
C GLN A 135 24.96 12.72 -11.81
N LYS A 136 26.14 12.81 -11.22
CA LYS A 136 26.56 14.00 -10.48
C LYS A 136 26.35 15.27 -11.32
N ASN A 137 25.75 16.28 -10.76
CA ASN A 137 25.35 17.54 -11.40
C ASN A 137 24.23 17.43 -12.46
N GLY A 138 23.59 16.24 -12.60
CA GLY A 138 22.36 16.10 -13.37
C GLY A 138 21.16 16.66 -12.62
N SER A 139 20.12 17.04 -13.37
CA SER A 139 18.82 17.40 -12.82
C SER A 139 17.74 16.48 -13.35
N TYR A 140 16.75 16.24 -12.54
CA TYR A 140 15.54 15.53 -12.93
C TYR A 140 14.33 16.31 -12.51
N THR A 141 13.32 16.34 -13.36
CA THR A 141 12.07 17.05 -13.09
C THR A 141 10.93 16.07 -13.13
N GLU A 142 10.16 16.01 -12.06
CA GLU A 142 8.92 15.25 -12.01
C GLU A 142 7.72 16.20 -11.99
N ASN A 143 6.70 15.88 -12.76
CA ASN A 143 5.46 16.65 -12.79
C ASN A 143 4.42 15.97 -11.91
N VAL A 144 4.03 16.64 -10.84
CA VAL A 144 2.96 16.20 -9.96
C VAL A 144 1.65 16.90 -10.32
N ASN A 145 0.54 16.18 -10.26
CA ASN A 145 -0.77 16.74 -10.55
C ASN A 145 -1.30 17.53 -9.35
N THR A 146 -1.28 18.86 -9.45
CA THR A 146 -1.79 19.79 -8.44
C THR A 146 -3.21 20.30 -8.75
N ALA A 147 -3.95 19.61 -9.60
CA ALA A 147 -5.34 19.99 -9.90
C ALA A 147 -6.16 20.09 -8.60
N ASN A 148 -6.99 21.14 -8.53
CA ASN A 148 -7.81 21.46 -7.36
C ASN A 148 -7.02 21.88 -6.11
N TYR A 149 -5.80 22.40 -6.30
CA TYR A 149 -5.07 23.03 -5.19
C TYR A 149 -5.91 24.18 -4.58
N GLN A 150 -6.02 24.17 -3.25
CA GLN A 150 -6.75 25.18 -2.48
C GLN A 150 -5.77 26.22 -1.89
N PRO A 151 -5.68 27.44 -2.46
CA PRO A 151 -4.67 28.42 -2.04
C PRO A 151 -4.81 28.91 -0.59
N THR A 152 -6.01 28.77 -0.01
CA THR A 152 -6.30 29.19 1.38
C THR A 152 -6.19 28.01 2.36
N GLY A 153 -5.85 26.83 1.89
CA GLY A 153 -5.59 25.64 2.70
C GLY A 153 -4.18 25.63 3.28
N PRO A 154 -3.82 24.57 3.99
CA PRO A 154 -2.45 24.33 4.43
C PRO A 154 -1.48 24.20 3.25
N ASP A 155 -0.21 24.52 3.49
CA ASP A 155 0.83 24.40 2.48
C ASP A 155 0.95 22.94 2.00
N ALA A 156 1.14 22.78 0.69
CA ALA A 156 1.51 21.50 0.12
C ALA A 156 2.98 21.20 0.46
N PHE A 157 3.29 19.93 0.71
CA PHE A 157 4.66 19.48 0.93
C PHE A 157 4.98 18.28 0.06
N GLY A 158 6.25 18.12 -0.29
CA GLY A 158 6.77 16.99 -1.03
C GLY A 158 7.82 16.23 -0.23
N ILE A 159 7.83 14.91 -0.38
CA ILE A 159 8.85 14.04 0.18
C ILE A 159 9.52 13.31 -1.00
N ALA A 160 10.83 13.38 -1.06
CA ALA A 160 11.62 12.64 -2.05
C ALA A 160 12.57 11.67 -1.33
N ASN A 161 12.48 10.39 -1.64
CA ASN A 161 13.41 9.38 -1.19
C ASN A 161 14.50 9.20 -2.27
N ILE A 162 15.73 9.49 -1.92
CA ILE A 162 16.87 9.47 -2.85
C ILE A 162 17.93 8.53 -2.29
N ILE A 163 18.37 7.58 -3.12
CA ILE A 163 19.48 6.70 -2.81
C ILE A 163 20.73 7.26 -3.47
N ALA A 164 21.74 7.60 -2.68
CA ALA A 164 23.03 8.01 -3.19
C ALA A 164 23.98 6.81 -3.23
N SER A 165 24.51 6.45 -4.39
CA SER A 165 25.58 5.48 -4.52
C SER A 165 26.88 6.20 -4.88
N ASN A 166 27.92 6.02 -4.09
CA ASN A 166 29.26 6.42 -4.49
C ASN A 166 29.85 5.33 -5.39
N SER A 167 30.03 5.64 -6.67
CA SER A 167 31.03 4.92 -7.45
C SER A 167 32.39 5.50 -7.07
N SER A 168 33.12 4.81 -6.23
CA SER A 168 34.57 5.07 -6.01
C SER A 168 35.36 4.70 -7.26
#